data_69a2c098350d1241bed7282394120c30
#
_entry.id   69a2c098350d1241bed7282394120c30
#
_cell.length_a   1.000
_cell.length_b   1.000
_cell.length_c   1.000
_cell.angle_alpha   90.00
_cell.angle_beta   90.00
_cell.angle_gamma   90.00
#
_symmetry.space_group_name_H-M   'P 1'
#
loop_
_entity.id
_entity.type
_entity.pdbx_description
1 polymer ?
#
loop_
_entity_poly.entity_id
_entity_poly.type
_entity_poly.pdbx_seq_one_letter_code
_entity_poly.pdbx_strand_id
1 'polypeptide(L)'
;MQQKQQNTPDDSVEQVTFWQAFLFWLKLGFISFGGPAGQIAVMHQELVEQKRWISEKRFLHALNYCMLLPGPEAQQLATYIGWLMHRTVGGLVAGILFVLPSLFILIALSWVYIKFGDVPAIAGIFYGIKPAVTAIVFHATYRIGSRSLKNKFLWLVAIAAFFAIFVLKLPFPLIVLSAGIAGYLASKKYPELFSSPVGHKISQKDYGPAFIDDETPTPEHAKFHWLRLAKLIFVAIVLWLLPILALGAYFGWHHSYTQMAWFFTKAALLTFGGAYAVLPYVYQGAVNHFGWLSPTQMIDGLALGETTPGPLIMVVAFVGFLGGVNHSLLGSEYLFFAGALGAVIVTWFTFLFSFVFIFAGAPVIESTHNEIKFTAPLTAITAAVVGVILNLALFFSYHVLWPQGFSGHFDAVAAIITVAAFIALFRFNINVLYVIFGSALVGLAVTFF
;
A
#
# COMPACT_ATOMS: atom_id res chain seq x y z
N MET A 1 -59.02 -17.41 25.88
CA MET A 1 -58.05 -16.37 25.50
C MET A 1 -56.65 -17.00 25.65
N GLN A 2 -56.10 -17.54 24.54
CA GLN A 2 -54.75 -18.05 24.51
C GLN A 2 -53.84 -16.90 24.01
N GLN A 3 -52.96 -16.43 24.87
CA GLN A 3 -51.89 -15.51 24.48
C GLN A 3 -50.88 -16.27 23.58
N LYS A 4 -50.85 -15.87 22.31
CA LYS A 4 -49.73 -16.20 21.41
C LYS A 4 -48.49 -15.52 21.98
N GLN A 5 -47.57 -16.30 22.55
CA GLN A 5 -46.17 -15.90 22.73
C GLN A 5 -45.62 -15.62 21.33
N GLN A 6 -45.40 -14.34 21.03
CA GLN A 6 -44.53 -13.93 19.94
C GLN A 6 -43.09 -14.34 20.34
N ASN A 7 -42.57 -15.36 19.69
CA ASN A 7 -41.14 -15.60 19.63
C ASN A 7 -40.51 -14.40 18.92
N THR A 8 -40.00 -13.45 19.66
CA THR A 8 -39.00 -12.51 19.16
C THR A 8 -37.77 -13.34 18.76
N PRO A 9 -37.22 -13.19 17.53
CA PRO A 9 -35.92 -13.78 17.19
C PRO A 9 -34.91 -13.25 18.20
N ASP A 10 -34.11 -14.14 18.72
CA ASP A 10 -32.97 -13.82 19.58
C ASP A 10 -31.96 -13.01 18.74
N ASP A 11 -32.06 -11.67 18.78
CA ASP A 11 -31.18 -10.72 18.11
C ASP A 11 -29.82 -10.61 18.80
N SER A 12 -29.41 -11.64 19.54
CA SER A 12 -28.08 -11.69 20.14
C SER A 12 -27.04 -11.87 19.03
N VAL A 13 -26.35 -10.80 18.68
CA VAL A 13 -25.22 -10.84 17.75
C VAL A 13 -24.18 -11.80 18.30
N GLU A 14 -23.90 -12.87 17.55
CA GLU A 14 -23.00 -13.93 17.96
C GLU A 14 -21.59 -13.37 18.24
N GLN A 15 -21.00 -13.71 19.39
CA GLN A 15 -19.67 -13.25 19.75
C GLN A 15 -18.63 -13.86 18.81
N VAL A 16 -17.84 -13.02 18.18
CA VAL A 16 -16.79 -13.45 17.25
C VAL A 16 -15.62 -14.03 18.03
N THR A 17 -15.38 -15.32 17.92
CA THR A 17 -14.25 -15.98 18.56
C THR A 17 -12.93 -15.57 17.89
N PHE A 18 -11.82 -15.63 18.66
CA PHE A 18 -10.49 -15.36 18.14
C PHE A 18 -10.12 -16.26 16.95
N TRP A 19 -10.54 -17.54 16.98
CA TRP A 19 -10.26 -18.50 15.92
C TRP A 19 -11.03 -18.21 14.63
N GLN A 20 -12.29 -17.79 14.73
CA GLN A 20 -13.07 -17.32 13.57
C GLN A 20 -12.41 -16.09 12.93
N ALA A 21 -11.97 -15.13 13.75
CA ALA A 21 -11.26 -13.95 13.28
C ALA A 21 -9.91 -14.33 12.62
N PHE A 22 -9.13 -15.24 13.22
CA PHE A 22 -7.87 -15.72 12.66
C PHE A 22 -8.05 -16.32 11.26
N LEU A 23 -9.01 -17.24 11.10
CA LEU A 23 -9.29 -17.87 9.81
C LEU A 23 -9.78 -16.86 8.76
N PHE A 24 -10.57 -15.87 9.20
CA PHE A 24 -11.02 -14.79 8.34
C PHE A 24 -9.84 -13.93 7.84
N TRP A 25 -8.96 -13.48 8.73
CA TRP A 25 -7.81 -12.67 8.37
C TRP A 25 -6.82 -13.43 7.48
N LEU A 26 -6.64 -14.73 7.73
CA LEU A 26 -5.84 -15.59 6.86
C LEU A 26 -6.45 -15.69 5.46
N LYS A 27 -7.75 -15.98 5.36
CA LYS A 27 -8.48 -16.00 4.08
C LYS A 27 -8.32 -14.66 3.35
N LEU A 28 -8.53 -13.56 4.07
CA LEU A 28 -8.45 -12.21 3.52
C LEU A 28 -7.05 -11.92 2.92
N GLY A 29 -5.98 -12.35 3.58
CA GLY A 29 -4.62 -12.19 3.07
C GLY A 29 -4.38 -12.85 1.71
N PHE A 30 -5.07 -13.95 1.42
CA PHE A 30 -4.98 -14.65 0.12
C PHE A 30 -5.93 -14.12 -0.96
N ILE A 31 -7.05 -13.48 -0.59
CA ILE A 31 -8.05 -13.02 -1.56
C ILE A 31 -8.04 -11.50 -1.80
N SER A 32 -7.19 -10.76 -1.11
CA SER A 32 -7.12 -9.29 -1.18
C SER A 32 -6.33 -8.83 -2.40
N PHE A 33 -6.99 -8.69 -3.54
CA PHE A 33 -6.45 -8.17 -4.80
C PHE A 33 -6.99 -6.78 -5.12
N GLY A 34 -6.41 -6.13 -6.14
CA GLY A 34 -6.96 -4.89 -6.73
C GLY A 34 -6.57 -3.60 -6.01
N GLY A 35 -5.46 -3.62 -5.27
CA GLY A 35 -4.93 -2.46 -4.56
C GLY A 35 -5.81 -2.01 -3.39
N PRO A 36 -5.50 -0.87 -2.72
CA PRO A 36 -6.15 -0.47 -1.47
C PRO A 36 -7.68 -0.38 -1.56
N ALA A 37 -8.19 0.19 -2.65
CA ALA A 37 -9.65 0.36 -2.82
C ALA A 37 -10.39 -0.97 -2.96
N GLY A 38 -9.84 -1.94 -3.70
CA GLY A 38 -10.41 -3.28 -3.84
C GLY A 38 -10.38 -4.04 -2.51
N GLN A 39 -9.28 -3.96 -1.80
CA GLN A 39 -9.08 -4.61 -0.50
C GLN A 39 -10.04 -4.07 0.56
N ILE A 40 -10.21 -2.73 0.63
CA ILE A 40 -11.16 -2.07 1.52
C ILE A 40 -12.59 -2.47 1.16
N ALA A 41 -12.93 -2.55 -0.13
CA ALA A 41 -14.26 -2.99 -0.57
C ALA A 41 -14.55 -4.44 -0.17
N VAL A 42 -13.59 -5.35 -0.29
CA VAL A 42 -13.73 -6.74 0.18
C VAL A 42 -13.92 -6.79 1.70
N MET A 43 -13.13 -6.02 2.46
CA MET A 43 -13.31 -5.93 3.93
C MET A 43 -14.68 -5.37 4.29
N HIS A 44 -15.14 -4.33 3.61
CA HIS A 44 -16.46 -3.75 3.83
C HIS A 44 -17.57 -4.80 3.58
N GLN A 45 -17.54 -5.44 2.42
CA GLN A 45 -18.53 -6.45 2.05
C GLN A 45 -18.57 -7.61 3.05
N GLU A 46 -17.41 -8.14 3.43
CA GLU A 46 -17.34 -9.29 4.35
C GLU A 46 -17.68 -8.89 5.80
N LEU A 47 -17.10 -7.80 6.32
CA LEU A 47 -17.20 -7.44 7.74
C LEU A 47 -18.46 -6.65 8.07
N VAL A 48 -18.91 -5.77 7.15
CA VAL A 48 -20.08 -4.91 7.39
C VAL A 48 -21.35 -5.53 6.82
N GLU A 49 -21.33 -5.98 5.55
CA GLU A 49 -22.56 -6.43 4.88
C GLU A 49 -22.93 -7.88 5.21
N GLN A 50 -21.94 -8.81 5.22
CA GLN A 50 -22.21 -10.24 5.36
C GLN A 50 -22.11 -10.73 6.80
N LYS A 51 -20.97 -10.50 7.46
CA LYS A 51 -20.68 -11.05 8.79
C LYS A 51 -21.20 -10.18 9.93
N ARG A 52 -21.47 -8.91 9.67
CA ARG A 52 -21.95 -7.97 10.69
C ARG A 52 -21.03 -7.86 11.92
N TRP A 53 -19.70 -7.96 11.66
CA TRP A 53 -18.72 -7.87 12.74
C TRP A 53 -18.48 -6.43 13.20
N ILE A 54 -18.72 -5.45 12.32
CA ILE A 54 -18.61 -4.02 12.61
C ILE A 54 -19.70 -3.24 11.88
N SER A 55 -20.22 -2.18 12.51
CA SER A 55 -21.19 -1.29 11.89
C SER A 55 -20.55 -0.47 10.76
N GLU A 56 -21.37 -0.04 9.79
CA GLU A 56 -20.95 0.84 8.68
C GLU A 56 -20.22 2.09 9.19
N LYS A 57 -20.79 2.74 10.19
CA LYS A 57 -20.25 3.99 10.74
C LYS A 57 -18.91 3.78 11.44
N ARG A 58 -18.76 2.72 12.23
CA ARG A 58 -17.49 2.36 12.89
C ARG A 58 -16.44 1.97 11.88
N PHE A 59 -16.80 1.23 10.83
CA PHE A 59 -15.90 0.88 9.74
C PHE A 59 -15.39 2.12 9.00
N LEU A 60 -16.27 3.05 8.62
CA LEU A 60 -15.91 4.29 7.95
C LEU A 60 -15.08 5.21 8.86
N HIS A 61 -15.36 5.24 10.16
CA HIS A 61 -14.54 5.97 11.13
C HIS A 61 -13.12 5.43 11.20
N ALA A 62 -12.95 4.11 11.30
CA ALA A 62 -11.65 3.45 11.26
C ALA A 62 -10.92 3.70 9.94
N LEU A 63 -11.62 3.61 8.81
CA LEU A 63 -11.06 3.86 7.49
C LEU A 63 -10.57 5.31 7.35
N ASN A 64 -11.38 6.28 7.75
CA ASN A 64 -10.99 7.69 7.68
C ASN A 64 -9.72 7.97 8.51
N TYR A 65 -9.57 7.33 9.64
CA TYR A 65 -8.34 7.43 10.43
C TYR A 65 -7.15 6.81 9.70
N CYS A 66 -7.27 5.60 9.18
CA CYS A 66 -6.20 4.92 8.45
C CYS A 66 -5.75 5.72 7.21
N MET A 67 -6.66 6.40 6.52
CA MET A 67 -6.34 7.25 5.37
C MET A 67 -5.51 8.49 5.71
N LEU A 68 -5.44 8.89 6.98
CA LEU A 68 -4.63 10.03 7.45
C LEU A 68 -3.22 9.61 7.89
N LEU A 69 -3.01 8.34 8.15
CA LEU A 69 -1.74 7.81 8.60
C LEU A 69 -0.78 7.53 7.44
N PRO A 70 0.53 7.66 7.67
CA PRO A 70 1.48 7.08 6.72
C PRO A 70 1.44 5.55 6.78
N GLY A 71 1.41 4.91 5.62
CA GLY A 71 1.42 3.45 5.51
C GLY A 71 0.32 2.89 4.60
N PRO A 72 0.22 1.55 4.50
CA PRO A 72 -0.78 0.87 3.69
C PRO A 72 -2.15 0.84 4.39
N GLU A 73 -3.08 1.66 3.90
CA GLU A 73 -4.40 1.91 4.49
C GLU A 73 -5.20 0.62 4.77
N ALA A 74 -5.20 -0.32 3.83
CA ALA A 74 -5.96 -1.56 3.98
C ALA A 74 -5.39 -2.47 5.08
N GLN A 75 -4.06 -2.56 5.21
CA GLN A 75 -3.42 -3.32 6.28
C GLN A 75 -3.65 -2.63 7.64
N GLN A 76 -3.59 -1.31 7.67
CA GLN A 76 -3.89 -0.51 8.86
C GLN A 76 -5.34 -0.72 9.31
N LEU A 77 -6.29 -0.72 8.38
CA LEU A 77 -7.70 -0.98 8.66
C LEU A 77 -7.92 -2.39 9.21
N ALA A 78 -7.30 -3.41 8.61
CA ALA A 78 -7.34 -4.77 9.14
C ALA A 78 -6.78 -4.84 10.57
N THR A 79 -5.63 -4.20 10.82
CA THR A 79 -5.02 -4.09 12.15
C THR A 79 -5.95 -3.40 13.15
N TYR A 80 -6.58 -2.29 12.75
CA TYR A 80 -7.50 -1.53 13.59
C TYR A 80 -8.72 -2.35 13.98
N ILE A 81 -9.40 -2.98 13.03
CA ILE A 81 -10.59 -3.79 13.28
C ILE A 81 -10.22 -5.01 14.12
N GLY A 82 -9.14 -5.72 13.79
CA GLY A 82 -8.64 -6.83 14.59
C GLY A 82 -8.31 -6.43 16.04
N TRP A 83 -7.77 -5.23 16.25
CA TRP A 83 -7.51 -4.67 17.57
C TRP A 83 -8.79 -4.33 18.34
N LEU A 84 -9.79 -3.75 17.69
CA LEU A 84 -11.08 -3.49 18.33
C LEU A 84 -11.72 -4.78 18.81
N MET A 85 -11.66 -5.85 18.01
CA MET A 85 -12.29 -7.14 18.31
C MET A 85 -11.54 -7.93 19.39
N HIS A 86 -10.22 -8.05 19.27
CA HIS A 86 -9.41 -8.97 20.08
C HIS A 86 -8.13 -8.30 20.64
N ARG A 87 -8.19 -7.03 21.00
CA ARG A 87 -7.09 -6.27 21.61
C ARG A 87 -5.82 -6.27 20.72
N THR A 88 -4.66 -6.02 21.32
CA THR A 88 -3.37 -5.94 20.58
C THR A 88 -3.05 -7.23 19.82
N VAL A 89 -3.37 -8.39 20.40
CA VAL A 89 -3.10 -9.69 19.72
C VAL A 89 -3.95 -9.82 18.45
N GLY A 90 -5.24 -9.46 18.51
CA GLY A 90 -6.11 -9.46 17.33
C GLY A 90 -5.63 -8.53 16.23
N GLY A 91 -5.18 -7.32 16.58
CA GLY A 91 -4.61 -6.38 15.63
C GLY A 91 -3.30 -6.88 15.00
N LEU A 92 -2.40 -7.46 15.80
CA LEU A 92 -1.17 -8.06 15.28
C LEU A 92 -1.48 -9.21 14.31
N VAL A 93 -2.35 -10.13 14.71
CA VAL A 93 -2.75 -11.27 13.88
C VAL A 93 -3.38 -10.80 12.57
N ALA A 94 -4.33 -9.86 12.63
CA ALA A 94 -4.99 -9.34 11.43
C ALA A 94 -3.98 -8.69 10.47
N GLY A 95 -3.14 -7.79 10.96
CA GLY A 95 -2.17 -7.08 10.13
C GLY A 95 -1.06 -7.99 9.59
N ILE A 96 -0.57 -8.94 10.38
CA ILE A 96 0.47 -9.90 9.94
C ILE A 96 -0.11 -10.85 8.88
N LEU A 97 -1.27 -11.45 9.13
CA LEU A 97 -1.90 -12.37 8.17
C LEU A 97 -2.33 -11.68 6.86
N PHE A 98 -2.55 -10.36 6.89
CA PHE A 98 -2.81 -9.58 5.68
C PHE A 98 -1.56 -9.41 4.80
N VAL A 99 -0.34 -9.42 5.38
CA VAL A 99 0.94 -9.20 4.69
C VAL A 99 1.67 -10.51 4.38
N LEU A 100 1.60 -11.47 5.28
CA LEU A 100 2.44 -12.67 5.26
C LEU A 100 2.27 -13.54 4.00
N PRO A 101 1.04 -13.80 3.49
CA PRO A 101 0.87 -14.55 2.24
C PRO A 101 1.59 -13.88 1.07
N SER A 102 1.48 -12.55 0.94
CA SER A 102 2.15 -11.78 -0.10
C SER A 102 3.67 -11.89 0.00
N LEU A 103 4.23 -11.84 1.20
CA LEU A 103 5.67 -11.98 1.41
C LEU A 103 6.19 -13.32 0.88
N PHE A 104 5.55 -14.42 1.24
CA PHE A 104 5.96 -15.74 0.78
C PHE A 104 5.79 -15.92 -0.73
N ILE A 105 4.67 -15.45 -1.28
CA ILE A 105 4.40 -15.51 -2.72
C ILE A 105 5.45 -14.69 -3.48
N LEU A 106 5.75 -13.46 -3.04
CA LEU A 106 6.74 -12.62 -3.69
C LEU A 106 8.15 -13.17 -3.58
N ILE A 107 8.55 -13.76 -2.45
CA ILE A 107 9.84 -14.45 -2.33
C ILE A 107 9.92 -15.58 -3.36
N ALA A 108 8.87 -16.42 -3.47
CA ALA A 108 8.84 -17.52 -4.43
C ALA A 108 8.86 -17.02 -5.89
N LEU A 109 8.02 -16.02 -6.22
CA LEU A 109 7.97 -15.44 -7.57
C LEU A 109 9.26 -14.71 -7.94
N SER A 110 9.90 -14.02 -6.99
CA SER A 110 11.19 -13.37 -7.20
C SER A 110 12.29 -14.40 -7.49
N TRP A 111 12.25 -15.53 -6.82
CA TRP A 111 13.19 -16.62 -7.10
C TRP A 111 12.96 -17.24 -8.47
N VAL A 112 11.69 -17.49 -8.85
CA VAL A 112 11.34 -17.95 -10.20
C VAL A 112 11.79 -16.94 -11.25
N TYR A 113 11.58 -15.64 -11.00
CA TYR A 113 12.03 -14.55 -11.87
C TYR A 113 13.55 -14.60 -12.10
N ILE A 114 14.36 -14.77 -11.04
CA ILE A 114 15.83 -14.82 -11.15
C ILE A 114 16.31 -16.10 -11.84
N LYS A 115 15.69 -17.24 -11.57
CA LYS A 115 16.15 -18.54 -12.08
C LYS A 115 15.66 -18.83 -13.50
N PHE A 116 14.50 -18.36 -13.87
CA PHE A 116 13.83 -18.72 -15.12
C PHE A 116 13.44 -17.52 -15.97
N GLY A 117 13.88 -16.30 -15.60
CA GLY A 117 13.55 -15.08 -16.33
C GLY A 117 14.00 -15.09 -17.79
N ASP A 118 15.07 -15.82 -18.11
CA ASP A 118 15.60 -15.97 -19.47
C ASP A 118 14.88 -17.07 -20.28
N VAL A 119 14.00 -17.86 -19.66
CA VAL A 119 13.19 -18.84 -20.38
C VAL A 119 12.21 -18.11 -21.29
N PRO A 120 12.16 -18.41 -22.63
CA PRO A 120 11.37 -17.63 -23.58
C PRO A 120 9.91 -17.43 -23.15
N ALA A 121 9.26 -18.45 -22.60
CA ALA A 121 7.88 -18.34 -22.12
C ALA A 121 7.74 -17.33 -20.97
N ILE A 122 8.65 -17.32 -20.00
CA ILE A 122 8.63 -16.40 -18.86
C ILE A 122 9.00 -15.00 -19.31
N ALA A 123 10.03 -14.86 -20.14
CA ALA A 123 10.41 -13.58 -20.73
C ALA A 123 9.25 -12.96 -21.53
N GLY A 124 8.52 -13.78 -22.30
CA GLY A 124 7.34 -13.34 -23.06
C GLY A 124 6.20 -12.88 -22.16
N ILE A 125 5.93 -13.57 -21.05
CA ILE A 125 4.95 -13.14 -20.05
C ILE A 125 5.32 -11.75 -19.52
N PHE A 126 6.55 -11.54 -19.07
CA PHE A 126 7.01 -10.25 -18.56
C PHE A 126 7.04 -9.17 -19.65
N TYR A 127 7.38 -9.54 -20.88
CA TYR A 127 7.33 -8.62 -22.03
C TYR A 127 5.92 -8.05 -22.20
N GLY A 128 4.87 -8.88 -22.15
CA GLY A 128 3.48 -8.43 -22.26
C GLY A 128 2.98 -7.66 -21.05
N ILE A 129 3.44 -7.98 -19.84
CA ILE A 129 2.96 -7.33 -18.60
C ILE A 129 3.51 -5.91 -18.45
N LYS A 130 4.76 -5.62 -18.83
CA LYS A 130 5.40 -4.29 -18.70
C LYS A 130 4.57 -3.14 -19.30
N PRO A 131 4.07 -3.24 -20.55
CA PRO A 131 3.18 -2.24 -21.13
C PRO A 131 1.89 -2.04 -20.35
N ALA A 132 1.30 -3.13 -19.84
CA ALA A 132 0.08 -3.06 -19.02
C ALA A 132 0.33 -2.32 -17.70
N VAL A 133 1.46 -2.57 -17.03
CA VAL A 133 1.85 -1.86 -15.79
C VAL A 133 1.98 -0.36 -16.03
N THR A 134 2.53 0.04 -17.18
CA THR A 134 2.60 1.46 -17.56
C THR A 134 1.20 2.08 -17.61
N ALA A 135 0.24 1.42 -18.28
CA ALA A 135 -1.15 1.88 -18.32
C ALA A 135 -1.82 1.90 -16.92
N ILE A 136 -1.50 0.92 -16.07
CA ILE A 136 -2.01 0.84 -14.69
C ILE A 136 -1.52 2.01 -13.85
N VAL A 137 -0.24 2.41 -13.96
CA VAL A 137 0.31 3.55 -13.21
C VAL A 137 -0.33 4.87 -13.68
N PHE A 138 -0.59 5.04 -14.98
CA PHE A 138 -1.38 6.18 -15.48
C PHE A 138 -2.80 6.16 -14.92
N HIS A 139 -3.46 4.99 -14.90
CA HIS A 139 -4.81 4.85 -14.34
C HIS A 139 -4.83 5.17 -12.85
N ALA A 140 -3.82 4.73 -12.10
CA ALA A 140 -3.66 5.09 -10.68
C ALA A 140 -3.48 6.60 -10.49
N THR A 141 -2.63 7.24 -11.32
CA THR A 141 -2.45 8.70 -11.32
C THR A 141 -3.76 9.44 -11.54
N TYR A 142 -4.53 9.03 -12.54
CA TYR A 142 -5.86 9.59 -12.83
C TYR A 142 -6.83 9.39 -11.67
N ARG A 143 -6.91 8.17 -11.12
CA ARG A 143 -7.82 7.83 -10.02
C ARG A 143 -7.50 8.60 -8.73
N ILE A 144 -6.22 8.75 -8.39
CA ILE A 144 -5.80 9.55 -7.24
C ILE A 144 -6.03 11.03 -7.52
N GLY A 145 -5.64 11.51 -8.71
CA GLY A 145 -5.79 12.90 -9.11
C GLY A 145 -7.25 13.38 -9.13
N SER A 146 -8.15 12.60 -9.70
CA SER A 146 -9.60 12.92 -9.74
C SER A 146 -10.24 13.07 -8.35
N ARG A 147 -9.70 12.37 -7.35
CA ARG A 147 -10.18 12.46 -5.96
C ARG A 147 -9.52 13.57 -5.17
N SER A 148 -8.25 13.87 -5.46
CA SER A 148 -7.41 14.77 -4.65
C SER A 148 -7.35 16.19 -5.21
N LEU A 149 -7.33 16.39 -6.53
CA LEU A 149 -7.14 17.68 -7.17
C LEU A 149 -8.47 18.47 -7.33
N LYS A 150 -9.05 18.90 -6.22
CA LYS A 150 -10.39 19.52 -6.19
C LYS A 150 -10.40 21.02 -6.48
N ASN A 151 -9.26 21.71 -6.41
CA ASN A 151 -9.17 23.15 -6.63
C ASN A 151 -7.86 23.52 -7.33
N LYS A 152 -7.78 24.76 -7.83
CA LYS A 152 -6.62 25.29 -8.59
C LYS A 152 -5.32 25.24 -7.80
N PHE A 153 -5.35 25.45 -6.48
CA PHE A 153 -4.17 25.38 -5.63
C PHE A 153 -3.58 23.97 -5.62
N LEU A 154 -4.40 22.93 -5.47
CA LEU A 154 -3.94 21.54 -5.47
C LEU A 154 -3.41 21.11 -6.84
N TRP A 155 -4.00 21.61 -7.95
CA TRP A 155 -3.45 21.44 -9.29
C TRP A 155 -2.07 22.08 -9.43
N LEU A 156 -1.90 23.30 -8.91
CA LEU A 156 -0.59 23.97 -8.92
C LEU A 156 0.45 23.18 -8.15
N VAL A 157 0.09 22.64 -6.96
CA VAL A 157 0.98 21.79 -6.16
C VAL A 157 1.39 20.53 -6.94
N ALA A 158 0.45 19.85 -7.61
CA ALA A 158 0.74 18.67 -8.40
C ALA A 158 1.67 18.97 -9.58
N ILE A 159 1.41 20.05 -10.31
CA ILE A 159 2.26 20.51 -11.45
C ILE A 159 3.65 20.90 -10.93
N ALA A 160 3.74 21.66 -9.86
CA ALA A 160 5.02 22.06 -9.27
C ALA A 160 5.84 20.83 -8.81
N ALA A 161 5.18 19.84 -8.19
CA ALA A 161 5.82 18.59 -7.77
C ALA A 161 6.32 17.77 -8.97
N PHE A 162 5.53 17.71 -10.05
CA PHE A 162 5.95 17.06 -11.29
C PHE A 162 7.23 17.70 -11.87
N PHE A 163 7.26 19.03 -12.01
CA PHE A 163 8.45 19.72 -12.52
C PHE A 163 9.64 19.65 -11.56
N ALA A 164 9.38 19.67 -10.24
CA ALA A 164 10.42 19.54 -9.22
C ALA A 164 11.16 18.20 -9.33
N ILE A 165 10.45 17.11 -9.59
CA ILE A 165 11.07 15.79 -9.74
C ILE A 165 11.62 15.57 -11.15
N PHE A 166 10.90 15.99 -12.21
CA PHE A 166 11.24 15.72 -13.59
C PHE A 166 12.42 16.56 -14.08
N VAL A 167 12.37 17.87 -13.83
CA VAL A 167 13.38 18.85 -14.31
C VAL A 167 14.49 19.05 -13.29
N LEU A 168 14.11 19.33 -12.03
CA LEU A 168 15.08 19.71 -10.98
C LEU A 168 15.66 18.48 -10.27
N LYS A 169 15.10 17.27 -10.51
CA LYS A 169 15.53 15.99 -9.90
C LYS A 169 15.60 16.06 -8.36
N LEU A 170 14.71 16.83 -7.74
CA LEU A 170 14.67 17.00 -6.29
C LEU A 170 14.34 15.67 -5.61
N PRO A 171 14.92 15.41 -4.43
CA PRO A 171 14.57 14.24 -3.62
C PRO A 171 13.10 14.26 -3.20
N PHE A 172 12.43 13.10 -3.32
CA PHE A 172 11.02 12.95 -2.96
C PHE A 172 10.65 13.47 -1.57
N PRO A 173 11.45 13.22 -0.49
CA PRO A 173 11.13 13.74 0.84
C PRO A 173 11.02 15.27 0.89
N LEU A 174 11.83 15.97 0.11
CA LEU A 174 11.80 17.44 0.04
C LEU A 174 10.50 17.93 -0.63
N ILE A 175 10.05 17.24 -1.67
CA ILE A 175 8.79 17.56 -2.36
C ILE A 175 7.60 17.37 -1.40
N VAL A 176 7.55 16.25 -0.67
CA VAL A 176 6.50 15.96 0.30
C VAL A 176 6.48 16.98 1.43
N LEU A 177 7.65 17.31 1.99
CA LEU A 177 7.76 18.29 3.08
C LEU A 177 7.31 19.66 2.63
N SER A 178 7.78 20.13 1.47
CA SER A 178 7.40 21.45 0.92
C SER A 178 5.90 21.53 0.60
N ALA A 179 5.31 20.45 0.06
CA ALA A 179 3.88 20.38 -0.17
C ALA A 179 3.07 20.44 1.14
N GLY A 180 3.52 19.73 2.17
CA GLY A 180 2.89 19.75 3.50
C GLY A 180 2.94 21.15 4.13
N ILE A 181 4.08 21.84 4.05
CA ILE A 181 4.25 23.23 4.51
C ILE A 181 3.35 24.17 3.70
N ALA A 182 3.34 24.04 2.38
CA ALA A 182 2.49 24.86 1.51
C ALA A 182 0.99 24.68 1.84
N GLY A 183 0.55 23.44 2.06
CA GLY A 183 -0.81 23.12 2.48
C GLY A 183 -1.17 23.72 3.84
N TYR A 184 -0.25 23.65 4.80
CA TYR A 184 -0.44 24.25 6.12
C TYR A 184 -0.55 25.79 6.05
N LEU A 185 0.34 26.45 5.30
CA LEU A 185 0.31 27.91 5.14
C LEU A 185 -0.94 28.35 4.37
N ALA A 186 -1.30 27.62 3.31
CA ALA A 186 -2.50 27.92 2.54
C ALA A 186 -3.77 27.76 3.38
N SER A 187 -3.85 26.78 4.27
CA SER A 187 -5.03 26.57 5.12
C SER A 187 -5.22 27.70 6.14
N LYS A 188 -4.14 28.37 6.58
CA LYS A 188 -4.25 29.54 7.46
C LYS A 188 -4.81 30.78 6.75
N LYS A 189 -4.47 30.94 5.46
CA LYS A 189 -4.88 32.13 4.68
C LYS A 189 -6.18 31.91 3.91
N TYR A 190 -6.43 30.67 3.47
CA TYR A 190 -7.56 30.29 2.63
C TYR A 190 -8.18 28.97 3.12
N PRO A 191 -8.81 28.95 4.30
CA PRO A 191 -9.38 27.71 4.86
C PRO A 191 -10.45 27.07 3.96
N GLU A 192 -11.12 27.85 3.15
CA GLU A 192 -12.15 27.41 2.20
C GLU A 192 -11.63 26.38 1.16
N LEU A 193 -10.33 26.47 0.80
CA LEU A 193 -9.73 25.53 -0.15
C LEU A 193 -9.68 24.08 0.38
N PHE A 194 -9.79 23.89 1.69
CA PHE A 194 -9.69 22.61 2.38
C PHE A 194 -10.98 22.21 3.11
N SER A 195 -12.03 23.02 3.01
CA SER A 195 -13.30 22.82 3.70
C SER A 195 -14.20 21.73 3.08
N SER A 196 -13.77 21.10 1.99
CA SER A 196 -14.52 19.96 1.45
C SER A 196 -14.40 18.76 2.39
N PRO A 197 -15.50 18.14 2.81
CA PRO A 197 -15.44 16.97 3.65
C PRO A 197 -14.68 15.86 2.90
N VAL A 198 -13.47 15.55 3.38
CA VAL A 198 -12.75 14.31 3.06
C VAL A 198 -13.43 13.22 3.88
N GLY A 199 -14.66 12.91 3.54
CA GLY A 199 -15.43 11.85 4.11
C GLY A 199 -16.30 11.31 2.99
N HIS A 200 -16.32 10.02 2.81
CA HIS A 200 -17.36 9.39 2.03
C HIS A 200 -18.68 9.89 2.61
N LYS A 201 -19.54 10.52 1.76
CA LYS A 201 -20.92 10.79 2.17
C LYS A 201 -21.47 9.45 2.60
N ILE A 202 -21.72 9.31 3.90
CA ILE A 202 -22.31 8.15 4.51
C ILE A 202 -23.69 8.03 3.87
N SER A 203 -23.82 7.20 2.87
CA SER A 203 -25.08 6.59 2.54
C SER A 203 -25.37 5.71 3.75
N GLN A 204 -26.19 6.18 4.67
CA GLN A 204 -26.65 5.41 5.82
C GLN A 204 -27.52 4.25 5.31
N LYS A 205 -26.89 3.23 4.75
CA LYS A 205 -27.52 1.93 4.67
C LYS A 205 -27.40 1.30 6.04
N ASP A 206 -28.53 1.19 6.71
CA ASP A 206 -28.63 0.40 7.92
C ASP A 206 -28.64 -1.07 7.51
N TYR A 207 -27.58 -1.77 7.90
CA TYR A 207 -27.48 -3.21 7.67
C TYR A 207 -27.99 -4.03 8.86
N GLY A 208 -28.50 -3.41 9.95
CA GLY A 208 -28.97 -4.00 11.20
C GLY A 208 -27.84 -4.15 12.26
N PRO A 209 -28.07 -4.82 13.39
CA PRO A 209 -27.13 -4.88 14.51
C PRO A 209 -25.80 -5.57 14.15
N ALA A 210 -24.70 -5.09 14.71
CA ALA A 210 -23.34 -5.62 14.50
C ALA A 210 -22.66 -5.97 15.83
N PHE A 211 -21.64 -6.86 15.81
CA PHE A 211 -20.88 -7.21 17.01
C PHE A 211 -20.17 -5.98 17.63
N ILE A 212 -19.58 -5.13 16.79
CA ILE A 212 -19.10 -3.80 17.17
C ILE A 212 -20.04 -2.79 16.55
N ASP A 213 -21.07 -2.40 17.28
CA ASP A 213 -22.11 -1.46 16.84
C ASP A 213 -21.81 -0.03 17.26
N ASP A 214 -22.58 0.92 16.74
CA ASP A 214 -22.48 2.34 17.05
C ASP A 214 -22.66 2.62 18.54
N GLU A 215 -23.59 1.90 19.19
CA GLU A 215 -23.89 2.02 20.62
C GLU A 215 -23.00 1.13 21.51
N THR A 216 -22.14 0.26 20.90
CA THR A 216 -21.25 -0.58 21.70
C THR A 216 -20.28 0.30 22.47
N PRO A 217 -20.20 0.19 23.81
CA PRO A 217 -19.28 0.97 24.62
C PRO A 217 -17.85 0.73 24.19
N THR A 218 -17.06 1.81 24.14
CA THR A 218 -15.62 1.68 23.83
C THR A 218 -14.95 0.69 24.79
N PRO A 219 -14.38 -0.41 24.29
CA PRO A 219 -13.75 -1.42 25.14
C PRO A 219 -12.67 -0.83 26.06
N GLU A 220 -12.45 -1.38 27.24
CA GLU A 220 -11.44 -0.89 28.18
C GLU A 220 -10.01 -0.85 27.59
N HIS A 221 -9.70 -1.75 26.66
CA HIS A 221 -8.41 -1.74 25.98
C HIS A 221 -8.28 -0.61 24.94
N ALA A 222 -9.39 -0.08 24.47
CA ALA A 222 -9.45 1.01 23.51
C ALA A 222 -9.49 2.40 24.15
N LYS A 223 -9.55 2.48 25.48
CA LYS A 223 -9.39 3.74 26.20
C LYS A 223 -7.94 4.17 26.25
N PHE A 224 -7.70 5.46 26.05
CA PHE A 224 -6.36 6.04 26.05
C PHE A 224 -5.73 5.98 27.46
N HIS A 225 -4.47 5.51 27.53
CA HIS A 225 -3.68 5.49 28.77
C HIS A 225 -2.20 5.81 28.47
N TRP A 226 -1.64 6.80 29.12
CA TRP A 226 -0.25 7.22 28.93
C TRP A 226 0.77 6.10 29.16
N LEU A 227 0.57 5.26 30.16
CA LEU A 227 1.49 4.15 30.45
C LEU A 227 1.48 3.10 29.33
N ARG A 228 0.31 2.83 28.72
CA ARG A 228 0.21 1.92 27.57
C ARG A 228 0.91 2.50 26.34
N LEU A 229 0.72 3.80 26.10
CA LEU A 229 1.40 4.49 25.02
C LEU A 229 2.92 4.48 25.19
N ALA A 230 3.43 4.80 26.40
CA ALA A 230 4.85 4.78 26.70
C ALA A 230 5.46 3.37 26.52
N LYS A 231 4.76 2.33 27.00
CA LYS A 231 5.18 0.94 26.80
C LYS A 231 5.19 0.55 25.31
N LEU A 232 4.16 0.98 24.56
CA LEU A 232 4.09 0.72 23.12
C LEU A 232 5.26 1.39 22.39
N ILE A 233 5.52 2.67 22.66
CA ILE A 233 6.64 3.40 22.05
C ILE A 233 7.97 2.76 22.41
N PHE A 234 8.18 2.35 23.66
CA PHE A 234 9.38 1.65 24.06
C PHE A 234 9.58 0.34 23.28
N VAL A 235 8.53 -0.49 23.21
CA VAL A 235 8.57 -1.75 22.43
C VAL A 235 8.81 -1.48 20.95
N ALA A 236 8.17 -0.45 20.38
CA ALA A 236 8.36 -0.05 18.99
C ALA A 236 9.81 0.37 18.71
N ILE A 237 10.41 1.17 19.62
CA ILE A 237 11.82 1.58 19.50
C ILE A 237 12.73 0.34 19.58
N VAL A 238 12.49 -0.59 20.46
CA VAL A 238 13.29 -1.81 20.57
C VAL A 238 13.16 -2.65 19.30
N LEU A 239 11.95 -2.88 18.79
CA LEU A 239 11.69 -3.67 17.58
C LEU A 239 12.23 -2.99 16.29
N TRP A 240 12.42 -1.68 16.31
CA TRP A 240 13.02 -0.93 15.23
C TRP A 240 14.55 -0.86 15.35
N LEU A 241 15.05 -0.45 16.52
CA LEU A 241 16.46 -0.14 16.74
C LEU A 241 17.31 -1.41 16.84
N LEU A 242 16.85 -2.44 17.56
CA LEU A 242 17.62 -3.66 17.77
C LEU A 242 17.96 -4.39 16.47
N PRO A 243 17.06 -4.59 15.50
CA PRO A 243 17.43 -5.17 14.20
C PRO A 243 18.39 -4.29 13.39
N ILE A 244 18.25 -2.96 13.42
CA ILE A 244 19.20 -2.05 12.74
C ILE A 244 20.60 -2.16 13.35
N LEU A 245 20.68 -2.15 14.68
CA LEU A 245 21.95 -2.30 15.38
C LEU A 245 22.59 -3.67 15.11
N ALA A 246 21.78 -4.72 15.11
CA ALA A 246 22.26 -6.08 14.79
C ALA A 246 22.79 -6.17 13.36
N LEU A 247 22.06 -5.62 12.37
CA LEU A 247 22.53 -5.56 10.99
C LEU A 247 23.80 -4.72 10.85
N GLY A 248 23.86 -3.55 11.50
CA GLY A 248 25.03 -2.68 11.49
C GLY A 248 26.25 -3.30 12.16
N ALA A 249 26.06 -4.02 13.27
CA ALA A 249 27.15 -4.70 13.98
C ALA A 249 27.66 -5.93 13.23
N TYR A 250 26.77 -6.71 12.62
CA TYR A 250 27.13 -7.96 11.94
C TYR A 250 27.65 -7.74 10.51
N PHE A 251 26.94 -6.94 9.71
CA PHE A 251 27.28 -6.71 8.30
C PHE A 251 28.02 -5.39 8.06
N GLY A 252 27.92 -4.43 8.98
CA GLY A 252 28.43 -3.07 8.82
C GLY A 252 27.38 -2.07 8.38
N TRP A 253 27.64 -0.78 8.69
CA TRP A 253 26.67 0.33 8.47
C TRP A 253 26.44 0.66 7.00
N HIS A 254 27.43 0.42 6.13
CA HIS A 254 27.36 0.66 4.69
C HIS A 254 26.90 -0.58 3.90
N HIS A 255 26.62 -1.68 4.58
CA HIS A 255 26.15 -2.90 3.91
C HIS A 255 24.69 -2.73 3.45
N SER A 256 24.34 -3.30 2.30
CA SER A 256 23.02 -3.11 1.68
C SER A 256 21.85 -3.50 2.58
N TYR A 257 21.96 -4.53 3.42
CA TYR A 257 20.88 -4.87 4.37
C TYR A 257 20.62 -3.77 5.41
N THR A 258 21.68 -3.14 5.95
CA THR A 258 21.54 -2.03 6.90
C THR A 258 20.98 -0.79 6.19
N GLN A 259 21.43 -0.53 4.96
CA GLN A 259 20.91 0.55 4.13
C GLN A 259 19.44 0.32 3.76
N MET A 260 19.02 -0.91 3.43
CA MET A 260 17.63 -1.29 3.21
C MET A 260 16.77 -1.02 4.45
N ALA A 261 17.20 -1.46 5.63
CA ALA A 261 16.49 -1.22 6.89
C ALA A 261 16.24 0.28 7.13
N TRP A 262 17.27 1.09 6.97
CA TRP A 262 17.17 2.54 7.14
C TRP A 262 16.36 3.23 6.04
N PHE A 263 16.54 2.83 4.79
CA PHE A 263 15.81 3.39 3.65
C PHE A 263 14.32 3.10 3.74
N PHE A 264 13.93 1.86 4.02
CA PHE A 264 12.52 1.47 4.11
C PHE A 264 11.84 1.96 5.38
N THR A 265 12.57 2.24 6.45
CA THR A 265 12.08 3.05 7.56
C THR A 265 11.59 4.43 7.08
N LYS A 266 12.42 5.12 6.30
CA LYS A 266 12.04 6.44 5.75
C LYS A 266 10.88 6.32 4.75
N ALA A 267 10.89 5.29 3.92
CA ALA A 267 9.81 5.02 2.99
C ALA A 267 8.46 4.82 3.72
N ALA A 268 8.44 4.04 4.80
CA ALA A 268 7.25 3.83 5.62
C ALA A 268 6.68 5.13 6.18
N LEU A 269 7.54 6.01 6.69
CA LEU A 269 7.14 7.30 7.26
C LEU A 269 6.68 8.32 6.20
N LEU A 270 7.07 8.13 4.94
CA LEU A 270 6.74 9.02 3.82
C LEU A 270 5.57 8.49 2.96
N THR A 271 5.01 7.34 3.30
CA THR A 271 3.92 6.70 2.54
C THR A 271 2.58 7.35 2.91
N PHE A 272 2.28 8.53 2.38
CA PHE A 272 0.97 9.17 2.51
C PHE A 272 0.18 9.04 1.21
N GLY A 273 -1.12 8.68 1.30
CA GLY A 273 -2.00 8.55 0.12
C GLY A 273 -1.86 7.21 -0.62
N GLY A 274 -1.46 6.17 0.09
CA GLY A 274 -1.44 4.79 -0.41
C GLY A 274 -0.13 4.34 -1.04
N ALA A 275 -0.07 3.09 -1.44
CA ALA A 275 1.15 2.43 -1.90
C ALA A 275 1.80 3.07 -3.14
N TYR A 276 0.98 3.54 -4.10
CA TYR A 276 1.51 4.23 -5.28
C TYR A 276 2.28 5.50 -4.96
N ALA A 277 1.93 6.15 -3.84
CA ALA A 277 2.55 7.41 -3.42
C ALA A 277 4.05 7.28 -3.13
N VAL A 278 4.47 6.16 -2.56
CA VAL A 278 5.88 5.93 -2.17
C VAL A 278 6.72 5.30 -3.28
N LEU A 279 6.09 4.71 -4.32
CA LEU A 279 6.83 4.05 -5.41
C LEU A 279 7.89 4.93 -6.08
N PRO A 280 7.64 6.22 -6.35
CA PRO A 280 8.68 7.10 -6.89
C PRO A 280 9.88 7.25 -5.95
N TYR A 281 9.67 7.28 -4.63
CA TYR A 281 10.74 7.31 -3.65
C TYR A 281 11.52 5.99 -3.64
N VAL A 282 10.81 4.86 -3.66
CA VAL A 282 11.43 3.53 -3.75
C VAL A 282 12.25 3.42 -5.03
N TYR A 283 11.71 3.91 -6.16
CA TYR A 283 12.45 3.95 -7.43
C TYR A 283 13.73 4.80 -7.32
N GLN A 284 13.63 6.03 -6.82
CA GLN A 284 14.81 6.90 -6.65
C GLN A 284 15.90 6.24 -5.78
N GLY A 285 15.50 5.59 -4.69
CA GLY A 285 16.44 4.90 -3.81
C GLY A 285 16.98 3.62 -4.41
N ALA A 286 16.09 2.69 -4.71
CA ALA A 286 16.46 1.32 -5.08
C ALA A 286 17.16 1.24 -6.44
N VAL A 287 16.76 2.08 -7.41
CA VAL A 287 17.33 2.07 -8.77
C VAL A 287 18.45 3.11 -8.91
N ASN A 288 18.14 4.39 -8.64
CA ASN A 288 19.07 5.47 -8.98
C ASN A 288 20.18 5.67 -7.95
N HIS A 289 19.91 5.44 -6.65
CA HIS A 289 20.88 5.75 -5.60
C HIS A 289 21.68 4.51 -5.17
N PHE A 290 21.01 3.41 -4.87
CA PHE A 290 21.66 2.19 -4.35
C PHE A 290 21.96 1.15 -5.43
N GLY A 291 21.29 1.21 -6.59
CA GLY A 291 21.49 0.24 -7.67
C GLY A 291 21.07 -1.19 -7.30
N TRP A 292 20.13 -1.37 -6.36
CA TRP A 292 19.70 -2.71 -5.94
C TRP A 292 19.01 -3.48 -7.06
N LEU A 293 18.37 -2.79 -8.00
CA LEU A 293 17.75 -3.38 -9.18
C LEU A 293 17.77 -2.39 -10.37
N SER A 294 17.65 -2.93 -11.57
CA SER A 294 17.55 -2.10 -12.80
C SER A 294 16.16 -1.45 -12.95
N PRO A 295 16.03 -0.41 -13.80
CA PRO A 295 14.72 0.16 -14.15
C PRO A 295 13.72 -0.88 -14.62
N THR A 296 14.15 -1.81 -15.47
CA THR A 296 13.30 -2.88 -16.01
C THR A 296 12.86 -3.83 -14.92
N GLN A 297 13.76 -4.24 -14.03
CA GLN A 297 13.42 -5.07 -12.88
C GLN A 297 12.41 -4.39 -11.93
N MET A 298 12.49 -3.06 -11.78
CA MET A 298 11.49 -2.34 -11.00
C MET A 298 10.09 -2.40 -11.61
N ILE A 299 9.96 -2.32 -12.94
CA ILE A 299 8.70 -2.48 -13.66
C ILE A 299 8.17 -3.91 -13.48
N ASP A 300 9.03 -4.92 -13.62
CA ASP A 300 8.68 -6.32 -13.40
C ASP A 300 8.21 -6.57 -11.96
N GLY A 301 8.88 -5.96 -10.98
CA GLY A 301 8.48 -6.01 -9.58
C GLY A 301 7.11 -5.42 -9.30
N LEU A 302 6.77 -4.31 -9.96
CA LEU A 302 5.43 -3.72 -9.89
C LEU A 302 4.39 -4.64 -10.49
N ALA A 303 4.70 -5.26 -11.62
CA ALA A 303 3.84 -6.25 -12.25
C ALA A 303 3.52 -7.42 -11.30
N LEU A 304 4.55 -7.97 -10.66
CA LEU A 304 4.38 -9.02 -9.67
C LEU A 304 3.58 -8.55 -8.45
N GLY A 305 3.82 -7.33 -7.97
CA GLY A 305 3.06 -6.74 -6.86
C GLY A 305 1.58 -6.57 -7.16
N GLU A 306 1.22 -6.19 -8.41
CA GLU A 306 -0.18 -6.06 -8.85
C GLU A 306 -0.89 -7.42 -9.01
N THR A 307 -0.14 -8.47 -9.31
CA THR A 307 -0.69 -9.82 -9.52
C THR A 307 -0.76 -10.66 -8.25
N THR A 308 -0.08 -10.24 -7.18
CA THR A 308 -0.08 -10.96 -5.91
C THR A 308 -1.18 -10.45 -4.97
N PRO A 309 -1.80 -11.33 -4.15
CA PRO A 309 -2.70 -10.88 -3.10
C PRO A 309 -1.95 -10.08 -2.04
N GLY A 310 -2.67 -9.25 -1.27
CA GLY A 310 -2.09 -8.44 -0.20
C GLY A 310 -1.80 -6.99 -0.59
N PRO A 311 -1.20 -6.19 0.31
CA PRO A 311 -0.98 -4.77 0.06
C PRO A 311 -0.07 -4.54 -1.15
N LEU A 312 -0.44 -3.62 -2.04
CA LEU A 312 0.36 -3.29 -3.24
C LEU A 312 1.80 -2.87 -2.90
N ILE A 313 2.00 -2.22 -1.74
CA ILE A 313 3.34 -1.85 -1.27
C ILE A 313 4.28 -3.06 -1.10
N MET A 314 3.76 -4.28 -1.08
CA MET A 314 4.56 -5.50 -0.98
C MET A 314 5.55 -5.70 -2.14
N VAL A 315 5.43 -4.93 -3.22
CA VAL A 315 6.50 -4.83 -4.23
C VAL A 315 7.88 -4.56 -3.61
N VAL A 316 7.92 -3.94 -2.43
CA VAL A 316 9.19 -3.72 -1.70
C VAL A 316 9.88 -5.03 -1.31
N ALA A 317 9.14 -6.11 -1.10
CA ALA A 317 9.72 -7.45 -0.85
C ALA A 317 10.48 -7.96 -2.08
N PHE A 318 9.96 -7.73 -3.29
CA PHE A 318 10.69 -8.00 -4.53
C PHE A 318 11.96 -7.14 -4.62
N VAL A 319 11.87 -5.84 -4.30
CA VAL A 319 13.04 -4.95 -4.26
C VAL A 319 14.11 -5.47 -3.30
N GLY A 320 13.72 -5.84 -2.08
CA GLY A 320 14.65 -6.42 -1.09
C GLY A 320 15.24 -7.74 -1.53
N PHE A 321 14.42 -8.59 -2.16
CA PHE A 321 14.86 -9.88 -2.69
C PHE A 321 15.94 -9.69 -3.79
N LEU A 322 15.63 -8.88 -4.79
CA LEU A 322 16.59 -8.64 -5.88
C LEU A 322 17.85 -7.93 -5.40
N GLY A 323 17.72 -6.97 -4.50
CA GLY A 323 18.88 -6.32 -3.90
C GLY A 323 19.79 -7.29 -3.17
N GLY A 324 19.24 -8.30 -2.48
CA GLY A 324 19.99 -9.38 -1.85
C GLY A 324 20.71 -10.28 -2.86
N VAL A 325 20.02 -10.63 -3.95
CA VAL A 325 20.56 -11.51 -5.01
C VAL A 325 21.57 -10.78 -5.88
N ASN A 326 21.22 -9.61 -6.43
CA ASN A 326 22.07 -8.87 -7.37
C ASN A 326 23.42 -8.48 -6.78
N HIS A 327 23.48 -8.26 -5.47
CA HIS A 327 24.71 -7.94 -4.76
C HIS A 327 25.34 -9.17 -4.06
N SER A 328 24.76 -10.36 -4.22
CA SER A 328 25.25 -11.62 -3.62
C SER A 328 25.58 -11.47 -2.13
N LEU A 329 24.69 -10.82 -1.36
CA LEU A 329 24.97 -10.30 -0.02
C LEU A 329 25.37 -11.37 1.03
N LEU A 330 25.09 -12.66 0.76
CA LEU A 330 25.52 -13.80 1.59
C LEU A 330 26.45 -14.74 0.81
N GLY A 331 26.99 -14.30 -0.34
CA GLY A 331 27.80 -15.11 -1.24
C GLY A 331 26.97 -15.78 -2.34
N SER A 332 27.67 -16.21 -3.41
CA SER A 332 27.03 -16.77 -4.61
C SER A 332 26.34 -18.12 -4.40
N GLU A 333 26.69 -18.86 -3.34
CA GLU A 333 26.06 -20.13 -3.00
C GLU A 333 24.71 -19.97 -2.30
N TYR A 334 24.48 -18.84 -1.64
CA TYR A 334 23.30 -18.59 -0.81
C TYR A 334 22.36 -17.52 -1.37
N LEU A 335 22.27 -17.38 -2.70
CA LEU A 335 21.48 -16.34 -3.36
C LEU A 335 20.01 -16.30 -2.94
N PHE A 336 19.37 -17.48 -2.81
CA PHE A 336 17.97 -17.55 -2.34
C PHE A 336 17.82 -16.96 -0.94
N PHE A 337 18.70 -17.35 -0.02
CA PHE A 337 18.64 -16.88 1.36
C PHE A 337 19.01 -15.40 1.46
N ALA A 338 19.94 -14.93 0.64
CA ALA A 338 20.27 -13.52 0.53
C ALA A 338 19.06 -12.70 0.08
N GLY A 339 18.37 -13.15 -0.97
CA GLY A 339 17.14 -12.52 -1.43
C GLY A 339 16.02 -12.57 -0.40
N ALA A 340 15.76 -13.75 0.18
CA ALA A 340 14.70 -13.92 1.18
C ALA A 340 14.93 -13.05 2.43
N LEU A 341 16.17 -12.97 2.93
CA LEU A 341 16.51 -12.09 4.05
C LEU A 341 16.30 -10.62 3.68
N GLY A 342 16.69 -10.18 2.47
CA GLY A 342 16.43 -8.84 1.97
C GLY A 342 14.92 -8.52 1.94
N ALA A 343 14.11 -9.45 1.41
CA ALA A 343 12.65 -9.30 1.39
C ALA A 343 12.04 -9.17 2.80
N VAL A 344 12.51 -9.99 3.75
CA VAL A 344 12.04 -9.94 5.15
C VAL A 344 12.44 -8.62 5.81
N ILE A 345 13.70 -8.18 5.66
CA ILE A 345 14.19 -6.91 6.22
C ILE A 345 13.33 -5.75 5.72
N VAL A 346 13.17 -5.65 4.41
CA VAL A 346 12.42 -4.56 3.79
C VAL A 346 10.95 -4.58 4.23
N THR A 347 10.31 -5.73 4.28
CA THR A 347 8.93 -5.89 4.75
C THR A 347 8.80 -5.49 6.21
N TRP A 348 9.72 -5.94 7.08
CA TRP A 348 9.72 -5.58 8.50
C TRP A 348 9.71 -4.07 8.71
N PHE A 349 10.68 -3.36 8.11
CA PHE A 349 10.82 -1.91 8.29
C PHE A 349 9.72 -1.10 7.61
N THR A 350 9.11 -1.62 6.55
CA THR A 350 7.96 -0.98 5.89
C THR A 350 6.68 -1.06 6.71
N PHE A 351 6.42 -2.19 7.37
CA PHE A 351 5.15 -2.42 8.05
C PHE A 351 5.16 -2.15 9.55
N LEU A 352 6.33 -2.16 10.20
CA LEU A 352 6.43 -1.94 11.65
C LEU A 352 5.71 -0.66 12.10
N PHE A 353 5.93 0.45 11.39
CA PHE A 353 5.33 1.73 11.75
C PHE A 353 3.82 1.78 11.54
N SER A 354 3.27 1.00 10.60
CA SER A 354 1.82 0.88 10.44
C SER A 354 1.15 0.33 11.71
N PHE A 355 1.74 -0.70 12.31
CA PHE A 355 1.24 -1.22 13.60
C PHE A 355 1.40 -0.19 14.73
N VAL A 356 2.53 0.49 14.79
CA VAL A 356 2.80 1.51 15.82
C VAL A 356 1.77 2.64 15.73
N PHE A 357 1.49 3.15 14.55
CA PHE A 357 0.52 4.23 14.35
C PHE A 357 -0.91 3.80 14.73
N ILE A 358 -1.31 2.58 14.39
CA ILE A 358 -2.63 2.08 14.78
C ILE A 358 -2.71 1.93 16.30
N PHE A 359 -1.79 1.23 16.93
CA PHE A 359 -1.87 0.98 18.37
C PHE A 359 -1.65 2.23 19.23
N ALA A 360 -0.91 3.23 18.74
CA ALA A 360 -0.72 4.51 19.41
C ALA A 360 -1.92 5.43 19.27
N GLY A 361 -2.46 5.53 18.08
CA GLY A 361 -3.46 6.55 17.76
C GLY A 361 -4.90 6.07 17.83
N ALA A 362 -5.20 4.80 17.56
CA ALA A 362 -6.57 4.29 17.63
C ALA A 362 -7.24 4.55 19.00
N PRO A 363 -6.58 4.39 20.17
CA PRO A 363 -7.17 4.76 21.45
C PRO A 363 -7.52 6.25 21.58
N VAL A 364 -6.75 7.12 20.94
CA VAL A 364 -7.02 8.57 20.92
C VAL A 364 -8.26 8.85 20.07
N ILE A 365 -8.35 8.21 18.91
CA ILE A 365 -9.46 8.38 17.97
C ILE A 365 -10.78 7.84 18.54
N GLU A 366 -10.74 6.68 19.21
CA GLU A 366 -11.92 6.13 19.89
C GLU A 366 -12.40 7.02 21.06
N SER A 367 -11.48 7.79 21.68
CA SER A 367 -11.83 8.70 22.77
C SER A 367 -12.30 10.09 22.29
N THR A 368 -11.97 10.48 21.05
CA THR A 368 -12.28 11.80 20.49
C THR A 368 -13.27 11.65 19.35
N HIS A 369 -14.54 11.82 19.59
CA HIS A 369 -15.60 11.72 18.57
C HIS A 369 -15.59 12.83 17.51
N ASN A 370 -14.60 13.76 17.47
CA ASN A 370 -14.63 14.93 16.58
C ASN A 370 -13.27 15.34 16.00
N GLU A 371 -13.33 15.72 14.72
CA GLU A 371 -12.46 16.59 13.91
C GLU A 371 -10.95 16.44 14.00
N ILE A 372 -10.40 15.80 12.99
CA ILE A 372 -8.96 15.77 12.77
C ILE A 372 -8.54 17.06 12.03
N LYS A 373 -7.87 17.97 12.74
CA LYS A 373 -7.46 19.30 12.22
C LYS A 373 -6.28 19.31 11.24
N PHE A 374 -5.70 18.15 10.89
CA PHE A 374 -4.50 18.06 10.05
C PHE A 374 -4.78 17.66 8.59
N THR A 375 -5.98 17.88 8.09
CA THR A 375 -6.37 17.44 6.74
C THR A 375 -5.68 18.25 5.63
N ALA A 376 -5.44 19.55 5.81
CA ALA A 376 -4.90 20.42 4.76
C ALA A 376 -3.47 20.08 4.32
N PRO A 377 -2.48 19.89 5.22
CA PRO A 377 -1.14 19.43 4.84
C PRO A 377 -1.18 18.09 4.10
N LEU A 378 -1.96 17.13 4.58
CA LEU A 378 -2.08 15.80 3.97
C LEU A 378 -2.72 15.87 2.58
N THR A 379 -3.74 16.71 2.39
CA THR A 379 -4.36 16.95 1.08
C THR A 379 -3.36 17.53 0.08
N ALA A 380 -2.52 18.48 0.50
CA ALA A 380 -1.48 19.05 -0.35
C ALA A 380 -0.37 18.04 -0.65
N ILE A 381 0.03 17.20 0.32
CA ILE A 381 0.97 16.10 0.10
C ILE A 381 0.38 15.13 -0.95
N THR A 382 -0.87 14.72 -0.81
CA THR A 382 -1.53 13.82 -1.77
C THR A 382 -1.59 14.45 -3.16
N ALA A 383 -1.82 15.76 -3.26
CA ALA A 383 -1.78 16.48 -4.54
C ALA A 383 -0.38 16.45 -5.17
N ALA A 384 0.68 16.71 -4.38
CA ALA A 384 2.06 16.62 -4.86
C ALA A 384 2.40 15.22 -5.36
N VAL A 385 1.95 14.19 -4.64
CA VAL A 385 2.14 12.78 -4.99
C VAL A 385 1.55 12.46 -6.38
N VAL A 386 0.40 13.03 -6.77
CA VAL A 386 -0.15 12.85 -8.12
C VAL A 386 0.86 13.26 -9.20
N GLY A 387 1.50 14.42 -9.03
CA GLY A 387 2.54 14.88 -9.97
C GLY A 387 3.74 13.95 -10.03
N VAL A 388 4.14 13.42 -8.87
CA VAL A 388 5.30 12.52 -8.79
C VAL A 388 4.99 11.12 -9.37
N ILE A 389 3.78 10.59 -9.18
CA ILE A 389 3.35 9.32 -9.82
C ILE A 389 3.26 9.51 -11.34
N LEU A 390 2.80 10.66 -11.82
CA LEU A 390 2.80 10.97 -13.26
C LEU A 390 4.22 10.92 -13.85
N ASN A 391 5.20 11.47 -13.15
CA ASN A 391 6.61 11.35 -13.56
C ASN A 391 7.07 9.88 -13.64
N LEU A 392 6.69 9.04 -12.68
CA LEU A 392 6.99 7.61 -12.71
C LEU A 392 6.34 6.91 -13.91
N ALA A 393 5.08 7.24 -14.20
CA ALA A 393 4.35 6.69 -15.37
C ALA A 393 5.04 7.04 -16.69
N LEU A 394 5.48 8.29 -16.86
CA LEU A 394 6.24 8.73 -18.04
C LEU A 394 7.60 8.02 -18.12
N PHE A 395 8.27 7.86 -17.00
CA PHE A 395 9.52 7.12 -16.92
C PHE A 395 9.35 5.65 -17.38
N PHE A 396 8.31 4.97 -16.91
CA PHE A 396 8.01 3.61 -17.35
C PHE A 396 7.66 3.55 -18.83
N SER A 397 6.86 4.50 -19.31
CA SER A 397 6.56 4.61 -20.75
C SER A 397 7.84 4.69 -21.59
N TYR A 398 8.80 5.50 -21.17
CA TYR A 398 10.08 5.61 -21.84
C TYR A 398 10.82 4.27 -21.91
N HIS A 399 10.98 3.57 -20.78
CA HIS A 399 11.73 2.32 -20.74
C HIS A 399 11.00 1.13 -21.39
N VAL A 400 9.69 1.19 -21.51
CA VAL A 400 8.88 0.16 -22.17
C VAL A 400 8.83 0.37 -23.68
N LEU A 401 8.66 1.63 -24.13
CA LEU A 401 8.52 1.95 -25.54
C LEU A 401 9.86 2.11 -26.26
N TRP A 402 10.91 2.49 -25.53
CA TRP A 402 12.27 2.61 -26.04
C TRP A 402 13.25 1.87 -25.11
N PRO A 403 13.27 0.53 -25.14
CA PRO A 403 14.11 -0.24 -24.21
C PRO A 403 15.62 0.06 -24.32
N GLN A 404 16.06 0.51 -25.51
CA GLN A 404 17.45 0.89 -25.80
C GLN A 404 17.66 2.41 -25.85
N GLY A 405 16.72 3.19 -25.33
CA GLY A 405 16.73 4.65 -25.40
C GLY A 405 16.19 5.20 -26.72
N PHE A 406 16.06 6.53 -26.85
CA PHE A 406 15.49 7.19 -28.03
C PHE A 406 16.28 6.95 -29.33
N SER A 407 17.54 6.57 -29.26
CA SER A 407 18.35 6.18 -30.41
C SER A 407 18.09 4.74 -30.85
N GLY A 408 17.40 3.94 -30.05
CA GLY A 408 17.04 2.56 -30.36
C GLY A 408 15.70 2.44 -31.07
N HIS A 409 15.30 1.20 -31.37
CA HIS A 409 14.00 0.93 -31.99
C HIS A 409 12.83 1.20 -31.06
N PHE A 410 11.79 1.82 -31.62
CA PHE A 410 10.50 1.96 -30.94
C PHE A 410 9.77 0.61 -30.93
N ASP A 411 9.37 0.16 -29.74
CA ASP A 411 8.63 -1.10 -29.58
C ASP A 411 7.13 -0.87 -29.88
N ALA A 412 6.74 -1.11 -31.13
CA ALA A 412 5.37 -0.95 -31.58
C ALA A 412 4.41 -1.95 -30.94
N VAL A 413 4.87 -3.16 -30.63
CA VAL A 413 4.05 -4.19 -29.96
C VAL A 413 3.75 -3.77 -28.52
N ALA A 414 4.77 -3.33 -27.78
CA ALA A 414 4.59 -2.77 -26.44
C ALA A 414 3.65 -1.55 -26.45
N ALA A 415 3.74 -0.68 -27.47
CA ALA A 415 2.83 0.45 -27.62
C ALA A 415 1.37 0.01 -27.83
N ILE A 416 1.12 -0.98 -28.68
CA ILE A 416 -0.22 -1.54 -28.93
C ILE A 416 -0.78 -2.13 -27.64
N ILE A 417 0.01 -2.92 -26.89
CA ILE A 417 -0.42 -3.50 -25.62
C ILE A 417 -0.72 -2.39 -24.60
N THR A 418 0.13 -1.34 -24.51
CA THR A 418 -0.10 -0.20 -23.62
C THR A 418 -1.41 0.51 -23.92
N VAL A 419 -1.68 0.79 -25.21
CA VAL A 419 -2.93 1.46 -25.64
C VAL A 419 -4.15 0.57 -25.38
N ALA A 420 -4.06 -0.73 -25.67
CA ALA A 420 -5.13 -1.67 -25.39
C ALA A 420 -5.44 -1.77 -23.89
N ALA A 421 -4.41 -1.86 -23.05
CA ALA A 421 -4.53 -1.86 -21.58
C ALA A 421 -5.14 -0.53 -21.09
N PHE A 422 -4.72 0.60 -21.64
CA PHE A 422 -5.28 1.92 -21.33
C PHE A 422 -6.76 1.98 -21.65
N ILE A 423 -7.17 1.56 -22.85
CA ILE A 423 -8.60 1.52 -23.25
C ILE A 423 -9.38 0.58 -22.33
N ALA A 424 -8.85 -0.59 -22.02
CA ALA A 424 -9.49 -1.55 -21.12
C ALA A 424 -9.75 -0.96 -19.72
N LEU A 425 -8.78 -0.24 -19.17
CA LEU A 425 -8.89 0.36 -17.83
C LEU A 425 -9.79 1.61 -17.82
N PHE A 426 -9.61 2.52 -18.78
CA PHE A 426 -10.29 3.84 -18.75
C PHE A 426 -11.68 3.84 -19.38
N ARG A 427 -11.89 3.04 -20.45
CA ARG A 427 -13.17 3.04 -21.17
C ARG A 427 -14.11 1.94 -20.70
N PHE A 428 -13.55 0.76 -20.40
CA PHE A 428 -14.33 -0.41 -20.04
C PHE A 428 -14.28 -0.75 -18.55
N ASN A 429 -13.46 -0.07 -17.75
CA ASN A 429 -13.28 -0.31 -16.32
C ASN A 429 -12.97 -1.79 -15.99
N ILE A 430 -12.23 -2.46 -16.87
CA ILE A 430 -11.84 -3.86 -16.68
C ILE A 430 -10.92 -3.93 -15.45
N ASN A 431 -11.10 -4.97 -14.64
CA ASN A 431 -10.24 -5.20 -13.48
C ASN A 431 -8.77 -5.37 -13.91
N VAL A 432 -7.88 -4.73 -13.14
CA VAL A 432 -6.42 -4.73 -13.36
C VAL A 432 -5.86 -6.14 -13.58
N LEU A 433 -6.33 -7.14 -12.82
CA LEU A 433 -5.89 -8.54 -12.95
C LEU A 433 -6.16 -9.12 -14.34
N TYR A 434 -7.34 -8.86 -14.90
CA TYR A 434 -7.67 -9.33 -16.26
C TYR A 434 -6.83 -8.64 -17.33
N VAL A 435 -6.53 -7.34 -17.14
CA VAL A 435 -5.66 -6.58 -18.06
C VAL A 435 -4.25 -7.16 -18.03
N ILE A 436 -3.69 -7.42 -16.86
CA ILE A 436 -2.35 -8.02 -16.71
C ILE A 436 -2.34 -9.42 -17.34
N PHE A 437 -3.32 -10.26 -17.01
CA PHE A 437 -3.39 -11.63 -17.54
C PHE A 437 -3.52 -11.65 -19.08
N GLY A 438 -4.41 -10.83 -19.62
CA GLY A 438 -4.57 -10.69 -21.09
C GLY A 438 -3.28 -10.20 -21.76
N SER A 439 -2.61 -9.21 -21.17
CA SER A 439 -1.33 -8.69 -21.68
C SER A 439 -0.21 -9.73 -21.60
N ALA A 440 -0.17 -10.54 -20.52
CA ALA A 440 0.77 -11.66 -20.37
C ALA A 440 0.59 -12.70 -21.49
N LEU A 441 -0.67 -13.05 -21.82
CA LEU A 441 -0.98 -13.99 -22.91
C LEU A 441 -0.54 -13.45 -24.27
N VAL A 442 -0.78 -12.14 -24.53
CA VAL A 442 -0.33 -11.49 -25.76
C VAL A 442 1.19 -11.49 -25.85
N GLY A 443 1.91 -11.14 -24.76
CA GLY A 443 3.35 -11.17 -24.72
C GLY A 443 3.92 -12.57 -24.93
N LEU A 444 3.30 -13.58 -24.32
CA LEU A 444 3.65 -14.99 -24.54
C LEU A 444 3.45 -15.38 -26.01
N ALA A 445 2.31 -15.01 -26.61
CA ALA A 445 2.05 -15.31 -28.02
C ALA A 445 3.09 -14.67 -28.94
N VAL A 446 3.41 -13.38 -28.74
CA VAL A 446 4.42 -12.66 -29.55
C VAL A 446 5.83 -13.31 -29.46
N THR A 447 6.13 -13.98 -28.37
CA THR A 447 7.44 -14.64 -28.21
C THR A 447 7.58 -15.93 -29.03
N PHE A 448 6.45 -16.57 -29.39
CA PHE A 448 6.44 -17.83 -30.14
C PHE A 448 6.06 -17.67 -31.62
N PHE A 449 5.64 -16.48 -32.02
CA PHE A 449 5.33 -16.10 -33.41
C PHE A 449 6.23 -14.96 -33.90
#